data_e18717efe3923f6b9380c05cb7c3a6f3
#
_entry.id   e18717efe3923f6b9380c05cb7c3a6f3
#
_cell.length_a   1.000
_cell.length_b   1.000
_cell.length_c   1.000
_cell.angle_alpha   90.00
_cell.angle_beta   90.00
_cell.angle_gamma   90.00
#
_symmetry.space_group_name_H-M   'P 1'
#
loop_
_entity.id
_entity.type
_entity.pdbx_description
1 polymer ?
#
loop_
_entity_poly.entity_id
_entity_poly.type
_entity_poly.pdbx_seq_one_letter_code
_entity_poly.pdbx_strand_id
1 'polypeptide(L)'
;MLTENSTEFKNSFGYNIFAHKYATFEGQTWKEKAGDIVDDVTHNYLNAKDRGALYDAIRSFTFLPGGRYIYYAGRKARFYNNCFLLKGEEDTREEWGRLGRRASDCLMSGGGIGADYSIFRPAGSPLGRTGGTASGPIPLMHTINGIGRGVMQGGSRRSAIYASLNWQHGDVNEFLSAKDWENTGPAPGITYKQLKEANYNADAPLDMTNISLNYDNAFLEQLYGLPIERLKGEDHPILQLPNTFVENVRWAMKNGEPGFSFNFFEKENETLRNACCEVTSEDDSDCCNLGSINIGNIKTKEEFKEIVRIASEFLVCGTLEADLPTAKVRGIRDQNRRLGLGLMGIHEWLLKRGYAYGMCDELREWLEIYRDESERAANLLCDYLGINRPIAYRAIAPTGTIGILAGTTTGIEPLYAVAYKRRYLVGGDQWKYEYVVDSTAQLMIEQYGIDPDSIDTASALAKDPERRIQFQADVQDYVDMAISSTLNLPEWGSEENCEEQVENMAYIIAKYAHRLRGLTFYPDGSRGGQPLNMVPYAEAKASEGLVFEENGDAACAGGVCGI
;
A
#
# COMPACT_ATOMS: atom_id res chain seq x y z
N MET A 1 24.57 3.12 24.48
CA MET A 1 23.70 2.95 25.65
C MET A 1 22.27 3.18 25.19
N LEU A 2 21.39 2.18 25.36
CA LEU A 2 19.97 2.36 25.10
C LEU A 2 19.45 3.34 26.15
N THR A 3 18.84 4.43 25.75
CA THR A 3 18.19 5.38 26.65
C THR A 3 16.91 4.76 27.18
N GLU A 4 16.42 5.20 28.34
CA GLU A 4 15.15 4.73 28.94
C GLU A 4 13.98 4.74 27.93
N ASN A 5 14.00 5.69 26.99
CA ASN A 5 13.03 5.86 25.91
C ASN A 5 13.08 4.74 24.84
N SER A 6 14.20 4.06 24.66
CA SER A 6 14.33 2.99 23.66
C SER A 6 13.75 1.66 24.13
N THR A 7 13.50 1.49 25.42
CA THR A 7 12.94 0.24 26.01
C THR A 7 11.45 0.05 25.73
N GLU A 8 10.74 1.10 25.26
CA GLU A 8 9.33 1.00 24.86
C GLU A 8 9.16 0.31 23.50
N PHE A 9 10.23 0.22 22.68
CA PHE A 9 10.20 -0.37 21.34
C PHE A 9 10.82 -1.77 21.34
N LYS A 10 10.27 -2.67 20.52
CA LYS A 10 10.81 -4.04 20.37
C LYS A 10 12.25 -4.07 19.83
N ASN A 11 12.65 -3.04 19.08
CA ASN A 11 14.00 -2.93 18.53
C ASN A 11 14.45 -1.46 18.38
N SER A 12 15.76 -1.26 18.24
CA SER A 12 16.38 0.07 18.09
C SER A 12 15.93 0.80 16.82
N PHE A 13 15.58 0.08 15.77
CA PHE A 13 15.16 0.67 14.51
C PHE A 13 13.78 1.32 14.60
N GLY A 14 12.84 0.69 15.31
CA GLY A 14 11.54 1.29 15.63
C GLY A 14 11.69 2.60 16.40
N TYR A 15 12.56 2.61 17.41
CA TYR A 15 12.90 3.84 18.14
C TYR A 15 13.50 4.92 17.24
N ASN A 16 14.45 4.57 16.38
CA ASN A 16 15.07 5.52 15.46
C ASN A 16 14.07 6.16 14.50
N ILE A 17 13.15 5.35 13.96
CA ILE A 17 12.04 5.86 13.12
C ILE A 17 11.18 6.84 13.93
N PHE A 18 10.80 6.49 15.15
CA PHE A 18 10.02 7.39 15.99
C PHE A 18 10.77 8.71 16.24
N ALA A 19 11.99 8.63 16.73
CA ALA A 19 12.78 9.80 17.13
C ALA A 19 13.05 10.77 15.97
N HIS A 20 13.37 10.26 14.77
CA HIS A 20 13.75 11.09 13.62
C HIS A 20 12.56 11.53 12.74
N LYS A 21 11.46 10.78 12.76
CA LYS A 21 10.35 11.05 11.85
C LYS A 21 9.10 11.58 12.55
N TYR A 22 8.78 11.09 13.73
CA TYR A 22 7.49 11.31 14.37
C TYR A 22 7.52 12.16 15.63
N ALA A 23 8.62 12.18 16.36
CA ALA A 23 8.75 13.01 17.55
C ALA A 23 8.52 14.50 17.18
N THR A 24 7.81 15.21 18.06
CA THR A 24 7.50 16.64 17.89
C THR A 24 8.65 17.50 18.37
N PHE A 25 9.40 17.02 19.36
CA PHE A 25 10.60 17.65 19.93
C PHE A 25 11.60 16.57 20.33
N GLU A 26 12.86 16.99 20.47
CA GLU A 26 13.95 16.11 20.88
C GLU A 26 13.71 15.55 22.29
N GLY A 27 13.86 14.24 22.44
CA GLY A 27 13.65 13.55 23.72
C GLY A 27 12.19 13.19 24.04
N GLN A 28 11.23 13.50 23.16
CA GLN A 28 9.83 13.05 23.34
C GLN A 28 9.78 11.53 23.47
N THR A 29 9.02 11.03 24.44
CA THR A 29 8.74 9.60 24.62
C THR A 29 7.58 9.14 23.76
N TRP A 30 7.49 7.83 23.49
CA TRP A 30 6.33 7.25 22.81
C TRP A 30 5.05 7.42 23.64
N LYS A 31 5.17 7.32 24.97
CA LYS A 31 4.10 7.53 25.92
C LYS A 31 3.49 8.94 25.80
N GLU A 32 4.32 9.99 25.71
CA GLU A 32 3.85 11.36 25.50
C GLU A 32 3.19 11.52 24.14
N LYS A 33 3.78 10.94 23.08
CA LYS A 33 3.21 10.98 21.73
C LYS A 33 1.85 10.27 21.66
N ALA A 34 1.67 9.14 22.33
CA ALA A 34 0.39 8.46 22.42
C ALA A 34 -0.68 9.35 23.10
N GLY A 35 -0.29 10.11 24.13
CA GLY A 35 -1.14 11.10 24.77
C GLY A 35 -1.57 12.21 23.79
N ASP A 36 -0.59 12.81 23.08
CA ASP A 36 -0.86 13.84 22.07
C ASP A 36 -1.85 13.34 21.00
N ILE A 37 -1.68 12.09 20.52
CA ILE A 37 -2.57 11.51 19.49
C ILE A 37 -4.01 11.41 20.01
N VAL A 38 -4.20 10.87 21.21
CA VAL A 38 -5.52 10.70 21.79
C VAL A 38 -6.19 12.04 22.07
N ASP A 39 -5.44 12.99 22.63
CA ASP A 39 -5.98 14.31 22.98
C ASP A 39 -6.34 15.10 21.74
N ASP A 40 -5.48 15.19 20.75
CA ASP A 40 -5.72 15.97 19.53
C ASP A 40 -6.91 15.46 18.70
N VAL A 41 -7.16 14.15 18.74
CA VAL A 41 -8.17 13.54 17.86
C VAL A 41 -9.51 13.32 18.57
N THR A 42 -9.51 12.99 19.87
CA THR A 42 -10.71 12.42 20.51
C THR A 42 -11.30 13.23 21.66
N HIS A 43 -10.62 14.29 22.12
CA HIS A 43 -11.01 14.98 23.37
C HIS A 43 -12.43 15.56 23.33
N ASN A 44 -12.94 15.94 22.16
CA ASN A 44 -14.28 16.50 21.99
C ASN A 44 -15.39 15.45 21.86
N TYR A 45 -15.05 14.17 21.61
CA TYR A 45 -16.01 13.17 21.12
C TYR A 45 -16.11 11.93 22.01
N LEU A 46 -15.01 11.51 22.65
CA LEU A 46 -14.97 10.30 23.45
C LEU A 46 -14.86 10.62 24.94
N ASN A 47 -15.50 9.79 25.76
CA ASN A 47 -15.40 9.87 27.22
C ASN A 47 -14.00 9.45 27.72
N ALA A 48 -13.72 9.75 29.00
CA ALA A 48 -12.41 9.49 29.60
C ALA A 48 -12.01 8.00 29.64
N LYS A 49 -12.99 7.07 29.76
CA LYS A 49 -12.73 5.64 29.76
C LYS A 49 -12.26 5.16 28.40
N ASP A 50 -12.96 5.53 27.32
CA ASP A 50 -12.63 5.13 25.97
C ASP A 50 -11.31 5.78 25.51
N ARG A 51 -11.06 7.04 25.89
CA ARG A 51 -9.77 7.70 25.67
C ARG A 51 -8.61 6.99 26.39
N GLY A 52 -8.83 6.52 27.62
CA GLY A 52 -7.86 5.73 28.37
C GLY A 52 -7.55 4.40 27.68
N ALA A 53 -8.57 3.67 27.25
CA ALA A 53 -8.41 2.42 26.49
C ALA A 53 -7.66 2.62 25.18
N LEU A 54 -7.98 3.69 24.45
CA LEU A 54 -7.30 4.05 23.21
C LEU A 54 -5.83 4.42 23.43
N TYR A 55 -5.54 5.19 24.51
CA TYR A 55 -4.18 5.51 24.90
C TYR A 55 -3.36 4.23 25.18
N ASP A 56 -3.91 3.29 25.94
CA ASP A 56 -3.24 2.02 26.23
C ASP A 56 -3.02 1.19 24.95
N ALA A 57 -3.98 1.17 24.04
CA ALA A 57 -3.87 0.47 22.76
C ALA A 57 -2.78 1.06 21.86
N ILE A 58 -2.66 2.40 21.79
CA ILE A 58 -1.60 3.07 21.02
C ILE A 58 -0.25 2.86 21.69
N ARG A 59 -0.17 3.06 23.00
CA ARG A 59 1.06 2.89 23.78
C ARG A 59 1.65 1.49 23.68
N SER A 60 0.80 0.46 23.66
CA SER A 60 1.20 -0.95 23.54
C SER A 60 1.40 -1.43 22.11
N PHE A 61 1.30 -0.56 21.11
CA PHE A 61 1.35 -0.91 19.69
C PHE A 61 0.28 -1.95 19.26
N THR A 62 -0.83 -2.02 19.97
CA THR A 62 -1.98 -2.87 19.61
C THR A 62 -2.84 -2.20 18.54
N PHE A 63 -2.97 -0.87 18.57
CA PHE A 63 -3.54 -0.05 17.52
C PHE A 63 -2.58 1.09 17.18
N LEU A 64 -2.31 1.30 15.90
CA LEU A 64 -1.57 2.46 15.42
C LEU A 64 -2.37 3.20 14.37
N PRO A 65 -2.64 4.51 14.58
CA PRO A 65 -3.17 5.33 13.52
C PRO A 65 -2.13 5.52 12.42
N GLY A 66 -2.58 5.89 11.24
CA GLY A 66 -1.71 6.15 10.09
C GLY A 66 -0.59 7.14 10.41
N GLY A 67 0.55 6.99 9.75
CA GLY A 67 1.73 7.81 10.05
C GLY A 67 1.52 9.32 10.06
N ARG A 68 0.47 9.81 9.40
CA ARG A 68 0.13 11.24 9.41
C ARG A 68 -0.47 11.69 10.75
N TYR A 69 -1.29 10.87 11.39
CA TYR A 69 -1.74 11.13 12.76
C TYR A 69 -0.56 11.22 13.71
N ILE A 70 0.34 10.22 13.65
CA ILE A 70 1.54 10.20 14.51
C ILE A 70 2.41 11.43 14.26
N TYR A 71 2.57 11.85 13.00
CA TYR A 71 3.38 13.02 12.65
C TYR A 71 2.76 14.32 13.13
N TYR A 72 1.45 14.54 12.91
CA TYR A 72 0.80 15.82 13.18
C TYR A 72 0.31 15.99 14.63
N ALA A 73 0.13 14.92 15.39
CA ALA A 73 -0.22 15.01 16.80
C ALA A 73 0.80 15.83 17.59
N GLY A 74 0.33 16.79 18.37
CA GLY A 74 1.13 17.80 19.08
C GLY A 74 1.63 18.95 18.19
N ARG A 75 1.21 19.03 16.90
CA ARG A 75 1.52 20.14 15.97
C ARG A 75 0.27 20.98 15.67
N LYS A 76 0.48 22.17 15.11
CA LYS A 76 -0.65 23.09 14.78
C LYS A 76 -1.52 22.56 13.62
N ALA A 77 -0.91 21.98 12.59
CA ALA A 77 -1.63 21.46 11.43
C ALA A 77 -2.15 20.05 11.71
N ARG A 78 -3.32 19.71 11.19
CA ARG A 78 -4.02 18.43 11.40
C ARG A 78 -4.29 17.70 10.08
N PHE A 79 -3.32 17.65 9.17
CA PHE A 79 -3.47 16.94 7.89
C PHE A 79 -3.42 15.41 8.09
N TYR A 80 -4.46 14.85 8.70
CA TYR A 80 -4.53 13.44 9.08
C TYR A 80 -4.80 12.50 7.92
N ASN A 81 -5.42 12.98 6.83
CA ASN A 81 -5.74 12.16 5.67
C ASN A 81 -4.48 11.79 4.87
N ASN A 82 -4.34 10.51 4.57
CA ASN A 82 -3.21 9.97 3.81
C ASN A 82 -3.46 10.03 2.30
N CYS A 83 -4.72 9.94 1.87
CA CYS A 83 -5.12 9.57 0.53
C CYS A 83 -6.20 10.49 0.01
N PHE A 84 -6.01 10.98 -1.22
CA PHE A 84 -7.01 11.75 -1.97
C PHE A 84 -7.23 11.09 -3.32
N LEU A 85 -8.49 10.99 -3.73
CA LEU A 85 -8.94 10.30 -4.91
C LEU A 85 -9.52 11.30 -5.90
N LEU A 86 -9.00 11.30 -7.11
CA LEU A 86 -9.32 12.29 -8.12
C LEU A 86 -9.76 11.60 -9.42
N LYS A 87 -10.63 12.26 -10.18
CA LYS A 87 -10.93 11.86 -11.55
C LYS A 87 -11.23 13.10 -12.42
N GLY A 88 -11.06 12.96 -13.71
CA GLY A 88 -11.64 13.89 -14.67
C GLY A 88 -13.17 13.76 -14.65
N GLU A 89 -13.88 14.86 -14.64
CA GLU A 89 -15.35 14.89 -14.69
C GLU A 89 -15.86 15.04 -16.14
N GLU A 90 -15.01 15.58 -17.04
CA GLU A 90 -15.32 15.84 -18.44
C GLU A 90 -14.10 15.57 -19.34
N ASP A 91 -14.33 15.10 -20.56
CA ASP A 91 -13.27 15.02 -21.58
C ASP A 91 -13.06 16.38 -22.26
N THR A 92 -12.51 17.34 -21.50
CA THR A 92 -12.25 18.70 -21.98
C THR A 92 -10.84 19.17 -21.60
N ARG A 93 -10.32 20.16 -22.35
CA ARG A 93 -9.03 20.78 -22.06
C ARG A 93 -9.04 21.54 -20.73
N GLU A 94 -10.18 22.13 -20.41
CA GLU A 94 -10.39 22.85 -19.16
C GLU A 94 -10.32 21.90 -17.96
N GLU A 95 -10.82 20.67 -18.11
CA GLU A 95 -10.74 19.64 -17.07
C GLU A 95 -9.30 19.16 -16.84
N TRP A 96 -8.46 19.11 -17.86
CA TRP A 96 -7.03 18.85 -17.68
C TRP A 96 -6.39 19.83 -16.68
N GLY A 97 -6.67 21.14 -16.87
CA GLY A 97 -6.18 22.18 -15.96
C GLY A 97 -6.75 22.05 -14.55
N ARG A 98 -8.05 21.74 -14.43
CA ARG A 98 -8.73 21.54 -13.15
C ARG A 98 -8.18 20.34 -12.40
N LEU A 99 -7.98 19.20 -13.05
CA LEU A 99 -7.41 18.00 -12.45
C LEU A 99 -5.98 18.24 -11.96
N GLY A 100 -5.13 18.89 -12.77
CA GLY A 100 -3.77 19.28 -12.37
C GLY A 100 -3.74 20.19 -11.14
N ARG A 101 -4.69 21.15 -11.04
CA ARG A 101 -4.83 22.01 -9.85
C ARG A 101 -5.24 21.19 -8.62
N ARG A 102 -6.29 20.35 -8.72
CA ARG A 102 -6.73 19.50 -7.60
C ARG A 102 -5.60 18.58 -7.11
N ALA A 103 -4.84 17.98 -8.05
CA ALA A 103 -3.66 17.19 -7.73
C ALA A 103 -2.63 17.99 -6.92
N SER A 104 -2.33 19.22 -7.36
CA SER A 104 -1.40 20.13 -6.67
C SER A 104 -1.85 20.45 -5.25
N ASP A 105 -3.12 20.86 -5.08
CA ASP A 105 -3.69 21.23 -3.78
C ASP A 105 -3.61 20.05 -2.78
N CYS A 106 -3.90 18.82 -3.23
CA CYS A 106 -3.83 17.62 -2.40
C CYS A 106 -2.38 17.22 -2.07
N LEU A 107 -1.47 17.23 -3.06
CA LEU A 107 -0.06 16.90 -2.85
C LEU A 107 0.63 17.87 -1.90
N MET A 108 0.33 19.18 -2.00
CA MET A 108 0.88 20.21 -1.10
C MET A 108 0.42 20.05 0.34
N SER A 109 -0.76 19.46 0.59
CA SER A 109 -1.20 19.11 1.95
C SER A 109 -0.43 17.91 2.52
N GLY A 110 0.40 17.26 1.70
CA GLY A 110 1.24 16.13 2.06
C GLY A 110 0.56 14.77 1.96
N GLY A 111 -0.65 14.66 1.42
CA GLY A 111 -1.31 13.40 1.10
C GLY A 111 -0.85 12.82 -0.24
N GLY A 112 -0.93 11.50 -0.39
CA GLY A 112 -0.83 10.85 -1.69
C GLY A 112 -2.10 11.06 -2.50
N ILE A 113 -1.99 11.04 -3.82
CA ILE A 113 -3.14 11.14 -4.72
C ILE A 113 -3.24 9.93 -5.63
N GLY A 114 -4.44 9.65 -6.12
CA GLY A 114 -4.63 8.78 -7.26
C GLY A 114 -5.68 9.34 -8.18
N ALA A 115 -5.52 9.12 -9.47
CA ALA A 115 -6.45 9.61 -10.48
C ALA A 115 -6.75 8.54 -11.54
N ASP A 116 -8.03 8.45 -11.94
CA ASP A 116 -8.48 7.68 -13.09
C ASP A 116 -8.55 8.60 -14.32
N TYR A 117 -7.88 8.19 -15.38
CA TYR A 117 -7.75 8.94 -16.62
C TYR A 117 -8.64 8.38 -17.74
N SER A 118 -9.44 7.39 -17.48
CA SER A 118 -10.22 6.64 -18.47
C SER A 118 -11.24 7.49 -19.24
N ILE A 119 -11.68 8.61 -18.68
CA ILE A 119 -12.64 9.52 -19.33
C ILE A 119 -12.05 10.26 -20.53
N PHE A 120 -10.74 10.48 -20.54
CA PHE A 120 -10.09 11.26 -21.59
C PHE A 120 -9.95 10.42 -22.85
N ARG A 121 -10.33 10.98 -24.00
CA ARG A 121 -10.26 10.31 -25.30
C ARG A 121 -8.85 9.88 -25.66
N PRO A 122 -8.69 8.79 -26.43
CA PRO A 122 -7.36 8.32 -26.82
C PRO A 122 -6.65 9.27 -27.78
N ALA A 123 -5.32 9.16 -27.82
CA ALA A 123 -4.47 9.87 -28.75
C ALA A 123 -4.93 9.63 -30.21
N GLY A 124 -4.79 10.65 -31.04
CA GLY A 124 -5.25 10.59 -32.43
C GLY A 124 -6.75 10.85 -32.63
N SER A 125 -7.57 10.89 -31.59
CA SER A 125 -8.99 11.21 -31.70
C SER A 125 -9.21 12.63 -32.25
N PRO A 126 -10.18 12.86 -33.19
CA PRO A 126 -10.39 14.15 -33.79
C PRO A 126 -10.89 15.21 -32.81
N LEU A 127 -10.37 16.43 -32.92
CA LEU A 127 -10.81 17.60 -32.16
C LEU A 127 -11.78 18.44 -33.00
N GLY A 128 -13.08 18.32 -32.70
CA GLY A 128 -14.13 18.95 -33.51
C GLY A 128 -14.12 20.48 -33.48
N ARG A 129 -13.68 21.13 -32.39
CA ARG A 129 -13.73 22.59 -32.22
C ARG A 129 -12.48 23.31 -32.73
N THR A 130 -11.32 22.71 -32.52
CA THR A 130 -10.02 23.35 -32.82
C THR A 130 -9.33 22.78 -34.07
N GLY A 131 -9.85 21.68 -34.61
CA GLY A 131 -9.13 20.88 -35.62
C GLY A 131 -7.92 20.15 -35.02
N GLY A 132 -7.35 19.20 -35.75
CA GLY A 132 -6.24 18.36 -35.31
C GLY A 132 -6.71 17.17 -34.49
N THR A 133 -5.80 16.60 -33.67
CA THR A 133 -6.01 15.37 -32.93
C THR A 133 -5.68 15.52 -31.44
N ALA A 134 -6.31 14.70 -30.60
CA ALA A 134 -6.04 14.63 -29.19
C ALA A 134 -4.67 13.98 -28.89
N SER A 135 -4.05 14.35 -27.78
CA SER A 135 -2.78 13.77 -27.31
C SER A 135 -2.95 12.55 -26.40
N GLY A 136 -4.20 12.20 -26.06
CA GLY A 136 -4.47 11.13 -25.09
C GLY A 136 -4.20 11.51 -23.63
N PRO A 137 -4.48 10.63 -22.66
CA PRO A 137 -4.33 10.89 -21.22
C PRO A 137 -2.88 10.83 -20.71
N ILE A 138 -1.99 10.11 -21.36
CA ILE A 138 -0.62 9.85 -20.87
C ILE A 138 0.20 11.14 -20.66
N PRO A 139 0.17 12.15 -21.54
CA PRO A 139 0.84 13.43 -21.29
C PRO A 139 0.34 14.16 -20.04
N LEU A 140 -0.94 14.02 -19.66
CA LEU A 140 -1.46 14.58 -18.42
C LEU A 140 -0.90 13.83 -17.20
N MET A 141 -0.76 12.50 -17.28
CA MET A 141 -0.11 11.70 -16.23
C MET A 141 1.33 12.18 -16.00
N HIS A 142 2.10 12.43 -17.07
CA HIS A 142 3.45 13.00 -16.96
C HIS A 142 3.45 14.40 -16.34
N THR A 143 2.48 15.23 -16.66
CA THR A 143 2.35 16.58 -16.08
C THR A 143 2.12 16.48 -14.55
N ILE A 144 1.22 15.61 -14.12
CA ILE A 144 0.92 15.40 -12.69
C ILE A 144 2.11 14.73 -11.98
N ASN A 145 2.80 13.78 -12.61
CA ASN A 145 4.06 13.23 -12.11
C ASN A 145 5.11 14.32 -11.87
N GLY A 146 5.23 15.29 -12.81
CA GLY A 146 6.12 16.45 -12.66
C GLY A 146 5.76 17.34 -11.48
N ILE A 147 4.46 17.58 -11.23
CA ILE A 147 3.98 18.29 -10.02
C ILE A 147 4.45 17.54 -8.77
N GLY A 148 4.22 16.22 -8.72
CA GLY A 148 4.63 15.38 -7.59
C GLY A 148 6.12 15.40 -7.32
N ARG A 149 6.93 15.48 -8.37
CA ARG A 149 8.39 15.59 -8.24
C ARG A 149 8.82 16.93 -7.63
N GLY A 150 8.11 18.02 -7.96
CA GLY A 150 8.37 19.37 -7.43
C GLY A 150 7.88 19.59 -6.00
N VAL A 151 7.04 18.71 -5.46
CA VAL A 151 6.46 18.87 -4.12
C VAL A 151 7.19 18.00 -3.11
N MET A 152 7.92 18.63 -2.20
CA MET A 152 8.56 17.99 -1.05
C MET A 152 7.61 18.00 0.16
N GLN A 153 7.08 16.84 0.53
CA GLN A 153 6.17 16.70 1.65
C GLN A 153 6.92 16.68 2.98
N GLY A 154 6.72 17.72 3.82
CA GLY A 154 7.29 17.76 5.16
C GLY A 154 8.83 17.65 5.23
N GLY A 155 9.52 18.12 4.18
CA GLY A 155 10.98 18.22 4.12
C GLY A 155 11.76 16.93 3.78
N SER A 156 11.11 15.75 3.75
CA SER A 156 11.84 14.50 3.50
C SER A 156 11.05 13.40 2.77
N ARG A 157 9.73 13.54 2.59
CA ARG A 157 8.91 12.51 1.95
C ARG A 157 8.61 12.87 0.51
N ARG A 158 8.89 11.96 -0.42
CA ARG A 158 8.47 12.07 -1.83
C ARG A 158 6.96 11.96 -1.94
N SER A 159 6.39 12.64 -2.93
CA SER A 159 5.00 12.47 -3.32
C SER A 159 4.72 11.03 -3.74
N ALA A 160 3.51 10.57 -3.48
CA ALA A 160 3.04 9.27 -3.93
C ALA A 160 1.81 9.49 -4.80
N ILE A 161 1.86 9.05 -6.04
CA ILE A 161 0.82 9.23 -7.05
C ILE A 161 0.41 7.87 -7.58
N TYR A 162 -0.85 7.74 -7.95
CA TYR A 162 -1.39 6.61 -8.67
C TYR A 162 -2.13 7.11 -9.92
N ALA A 163 -2.00 6.37 -11.02
CA ALA A 163 -2.74 6.61 -12.24
C ALA A 163 -3.35 5.31 -12.74
N SER A 164 -4.59 5.36 -13.20
CA SER A 164 -5.25 4.21 -13.80
C SER A 164 -5.88 4.54 -15.15
N LEU A 165 -6.04 3.50 -15.95
CA LEU A 165 -6.66 3.53 -17.25
C LEU A 165 -7.53 2.30 -17.44
N ASN A 166 -8.70 2.43 -18.09
CA ASN A 166 -9.54 1.28 -18.40
C ASN A 166 -8.82 0.32 -19.36
N TRP A 167 -8.96 -0.97 -19.15
CA TRP A 167 -8.31 -2.03 -19.93
C TRP A 167 -8.70 -2.07 -21.42
N GLN A 168 -9.82 -1.43 -21.80
CA GLN A 168 -10.29 -1.28 -23.17
C GLN A 168 -9.98 0.11 -23.77
N HIS A 169 -9.26 0.98 -23.05
CA HIS A 169 -8.94 2.31 -23.56
C HIS A 169 -8.05 2.24 -24.80
N GLY A 170 -8.24 3.17 -25.76
CA GLY A 170 -7.49 3.18 -27.02
C GLY A 170 -5.97 3.33 -26.85
N ASP A 171 -5.49 3.93 -25.76
CA ASP A 171 -4.07 4.10 -25.44
C ASP A 171 -3.52 3.02 -24.50
N VAL A 172 -4.23 1.91 -24.31
CA VAL A 172 -3.83 0.87 -23.35
C VAL A 172 -2.46 0.27 -23.64
N ASN A 173 -2.09 0.11 -24.92
CA ASN A 173 -0.78 -0.45 -25.29
C ASN A 173 0.38 0.49 -24.94
N GLU A 174 0.20 1.80 -25.11
CA GLU A 174 1.19 2.80 -24.68
C GLU A 174 1.29 2.84 -23.15
N PHE A 175 0.15 2.75 -22.47
CA PHE A 175 0.10 2.72 -21.00
C PHE A 175 0.79 1.48 -20.41
N LEU A 176 0.60 0.30 -21.01
CA LEU A 176 1.25 -0.95 -20.58
C LEU A 176 2.78 -0.83 -20.57
N SER A 177 3.34 -0.14 -21.58
CA SER A 177 4.79 0.04 -21.73
C SER A 177 5.33 1.36 -21.17
N ALA A 178 4.50 2.18 -20.53
CA ALA A 178 4.87 3.53 -20.09
C ALA A 178 6.05 3.57 -19.10
N LYS A 179 6.32 2.47 -18.42
CA LYS A 179 7.44 2.33 -17.47
C LYS A 179 8.45 1.25 -17.87
N ASP A 180 8.63 1.02 -19.16
CA ASP A 180 9.69 0.12 -19.67
C ASP A 180 11.07 0.79 -19.56
N TRP A 181 11.54 0.95 -18.33
CA TRP A 181 12.81 1.60 -18.04
C TRP A 181 14.03 0.76 -18.45
N GLU A 182 13.86 -0.52 -18.67
CA GLU A 182 14.92 -1.43 -19.09
C GLU A 182 15.29 -1.23 -20.56
N ASN A 183 14.29 -0.94 -21.42
CA ASN A 183 14.48 -0.80 -22.87
C ASN A 183 14.39 0.64 -23.34
N THR A 184 14.03 1.60 -22.48
CA THR A 184 13.90 3.01 -22.81
C THR A 184 14.90 3.87 -22.03
N GLY A 185 15.26 5.03 -22.57
CA GLY A 185 16.21 5.93 -21.94
C GLY A 185 16.26 7.31 -22.60
N PRO A 186 16.95 8.27 -21.97
CA PRO A 186 17.03 9.65 -22.48
C PRO A 186 17.97 9.81 -23.67
N ALA A 187 18.86 8.82 -23.91
CA ALA A 187 19.81 8.83 -25.03
C ALA A 187 20.16 7.39 -25.45
N PRO A 188 20.61 7.19 -26.70
CA PRO A 188 21.07 5.88 -27.15
C PRO A 188 22.14 5.26 -26.24
N GLY A 189 21.95 4.01 -25.83
CA GLY A 189 22.87 3.25 -24.98
C GLY A 189 22.81 3.55 -23.47
N ILE A 190 21.88 4.41 -23.04
CA ILE A 190 21.64 4.69 -21.60
C ILE A 190 20.17 4.43 -21.30
N THR A 191 19.87 3.48 -20.42
CA THR A 191 18.49 3.17 -20.01
C THR A 191 18.10 3.91 -18.73
N TYR A 192 16.78 4.12 -18.54
CA TYR A 192 16.30 4.71 -17.28
C TYR A 192 16.59 3.81 -16.07
N LYS A 193 16.61 2.48 -16.24
CA LYS A 193 17.01 1.52 -15.21
C LYS A 193 18.44 1.78 -14.75
N GLN A 194 19.40 1.86 -15.69
CA GLN A 194 20.80 2.19 -15.39
C GLN A 194 20.96 3.54 -14.68
N LEU A 195 20.20 4.55 -15.09
CA LEU A 195 20.23 5.85 -14.41
C LEU A 195 19.71 5.77 -12.98
N LYS A 196 18.65 5.01 -12.73
CA LYS A 196 18.09 4.81 -11.38
C LYS A 196 19.02 3.99 -10.48
N GLU A 197 19.75 3.04 -11.03
CA GLU A 197 20.77 2.26 -10.31
C GLU A 197 21.96 3.15 -9.91
N ALA A 198 22.43 4.01 -10.80
CA ALA A 198 23.51 4.95 -10.53
C ALA A 198 23.08 6.08 -9.58
N ASN A 199 21.86 6.57 -9.73
CA ASN A 199 21.29 7.63 -8.90
C ASN A 199 19.78 7.41 -8.73
N TYR A 200 19.37 6.95 -7.55
CA TYR A 200 17.95 6.72 -7.21
C TYR A 200 17.06 7.95 -7.48
N ASN A 201 17.62 9.17 -7.43
CA ASN A 201 16.91 10.42 -7.70
C ASN A 201 16.89 10.81 -9.18
N ALA A 202 17.54 10.05 -10.07
CA ALA A 202 17.51 10.34 -11.50
C ALA A 202 16.06 10.34 -12.04
N ASP A 203 15.81 11.16 -13.03
CA ASP A 203 14.51 11.29 -13.68
C ASP A 203 14.21 10.08 -14.55
N ALA A 204 13.00 9.53 -14.43
CA ALA A 204 12.47 8.50 -15.31
C ALA A 204 10.96 8.71 -15.52
N PRO A 205 10.39 8.22 -16.64
CA PRO A 205 8.96 8.35 -16.90
C PRO A 205 8.11 7.80 -15.77
N LEU A 206 7.15 8.59 -15.27
CA LEU A 206 6.19 8.22 -14.21
C LEU A 206 6.83 7.64 -12.93
N ASP A 207 8.03 8.09 -12.57
CA ASP A 207 8.79 7.56 -11.42
C ASP A 207 8.21 7.93 -10.04
N MET A 208 7.30 8.91 -9.98
CA MET A 208 6.53 9.25 -8.79
C MET A 208 5.13 8.62 -8.80
N THR A 209 4.78 7.87 -9.86
CA THR A 209 3.43 7.40 -10.15
C THR A 209 3.39 5.89 -10.28
N ASN A 210 2.61 5.21 -9.45
CA ASN A 210 2.23 3.82 -9.65
C ASN A 210 1.10 3.76 -10.68
N ILE A 211 1.12 2.79 -11.58
CA ILE A 211 0.12 2.64 -12.64
C ILE A 211 -0.60 1.31 -12.56
N SER A 212 -1.90 1.29 -12.89
CA SER A 212 -2.71 0.06 -12.94
C SER A 212 -3.78 0.14 -14.02
N LEU A 213 -4.21 -1.01 -14.55
CA LEU A 213 -5.39 -1.10 -15.39
C LEU A 213 -6.65 -1.32 -14.55
N ASN A 214 -7.71 -0.59 -14.88
CA ASN A 214 -9.05 -0.79 -14.35
C ASN A 214 -9.78 -1.85 -15.16
N TYR A 215 -10.21 -2.92 -14.48
CA TYR A 215 -11.05 -3.99 -15.01
C TYR A 215 -12.47 -3.84 -14.46
N ASP A 216 -13.44 -3.84 -15.33
CA ASP A 216 -14.87 -3.65 -15.09
C ASP A 216 -15.69 -4.92 -15.39
N ASN A 217 -17.02 -4.83 -15.32
CA ASN A 217 -17.91 -5.96 -15.58
C ASN A 217 -17.71 -6.58 -16.97
N ALA A 218 -17.37 -5.77 -17.99
CA ALA A 218 -17.11 -6.28 -19.33
C ALA A 218 -15.91 -7.25 -19.38
N PHE A 219 -14.95 -7.10 -18.47
CA PHE A 219 -13.86 -8.07 -18.33
C PHE A 219 -14.37 -9.43 -17.85
N LEU A 220 -15.23 -9.48 -16.82
CA LEU A 220 -15.80 -10.74 -16.33
C LEU A 220 -16.70 -11.39 -17.39
N GLU A 221 -17.49 -10.59 -18.09
CA GLU A 221 -18.36 -11.10 -19.18
C GLU A 221 -17.54 -11.76 -20.29
N GLN A 222 -16.42 -11.16 -20.68
CA GLN A 222 -15.51 -11.75 -21.66
C GLN A 222 -14.79 -12.98 -21.10
N LEU A 223 -14.36 -12.94 -19.83
CA LEU A 223 -13.65 -14.02 -19.17
C LEU A 223 -14.50 -15.31 -19.09
N TYR A 224 -15.77 -15.19 -18.76
CA TYR A 224 -16.67 -16.31 -18.52
C TYR A 224 -17.65 -16.59 -19.68
N GLY A 225 -17.77 -15.68 -20.64
CA GLY A 225 -18.73 -15.79 -21.74
C GLY A 225 -20.20 -15.71 -21.31
N LEU A 226 -20.47 -15.07 -20.18
CA LEU A 226 -21.80 -14.94 -19.57
C LEU A 226 -22.06 -13.47 -19.21
N PRO A 227 -23.34 -13.01 -19.31
CA PRO A 227 -23.68 -11.67 -18.85
C PRO A 227 -23.54 -11.54 -17.33
N ILE A 228 -23.17 -10.34 -16.86
CA ILE A 228 -22.81 -10.06 -15.47
C ILE A 228 -23.87 -10.48 -14.43
N GLU A 229 -25.17 -10.41 -14.81
CA GLU A 229 -26.28 -10.79 -13.94
C GLU A 229 -26.27 -12.28 -13.58
N ARG A 230 -25.60 -13.12 -14.40
CA ARG A 230 -25.46 -14.56 -14.18
C ARG A 230 -24.18 -14.94 -13.43
N LEU A 231 -23.29 -13.98 -13.18
CA LEU A 231 -21.98 -14.25 -12.57
C LEU A 231 -21.97 -14.08 -11.05
N LYS A 232 -23.06 -13.62 -10.44
CA LYS A 232 -23.10 -13.38 -8.98
C LYS A 232 -23.18 -14.70 -8.21
N GLY A 233 -22.19 -14.91 -7.31
CA GLY A 233 -22.25 -15.92 -6.25
C GLY A 233 -21.84 -17.34 -6.62
N GLU A 234 -21.34 -17.58 -7.82
CA GLU A 234 -20.88 -18.89 -8.28
C GLU A 234 -19.52 -18.81 -8.95
N ASP A 235 -18.71 -19.85 -8.80
CA ASP A 235 -17.49 -20.02 -9.59
C ASP A 235 -17.85 -20.49 -11.00
N HIS A 236 -17.33 -19.80 -11.99
CA HIS A 236 -17.54 -20.14 -13.40
C HIS A 236 -16.23 -20.57 -14.06
N PRO A 237 -16.27 -21.52 -15.00
CA PRO A 237 -15.09 -21.90 -15.76
C PRO A 237 -14.62 -20.73 -16.64
N ILE A 238 -13.34 -20.44 -16.61
CA ILE A 238 -12.72 -19.44 -17.50
C ILE A 238 -12.83 -19.92 -18.93
N LEU A 239 -13.50 -19.14 -19.78
CA LEU A 239 -13.68 -19.43 -21.19
C LEU A 239 -12.50 -18.89 -22.01
N GLN A 240 -12.11 -17.64 -21.75
CA GLN A 240 -11.08 -16.95 -22.51
C GLN A 240 -10.39 -15.88 -21.69
N LEU A 241 -9.06 -15.87 -21.70
CA LEU A 241 -8.26 -14.77 -21.16
C LEU A 241 -8.17 -13.65 -22.20
N PRO A 242 -8.62 -12.40 -21.89
CA PRO A 242 -8.45 -11.27 -22.81
C PRO A 242 -6.98 -10.97 -23.07
N ASN A 243 -6.59 -10.68 -24.31
CA ASN A 243 -5.19 -10.41 -24.67
C ASN A 243 -4.58 -9.25 -23.87
N THR A 244 -5.32 -8.15 -23.67
CA THR A 244 -4.86 -7.02 -22.86
C THR A 244 -4.53 -7.44 -21.43
N PHE A 245 -5.31 -8.37 -20.86
CA PHE A 245 -5.07 -8.89 -19.52
C PHE A 245 -3.79 -9.73 -19.47
N VAL A 246 -3.58 -10.62 -20.43
CA VAL A 246 -2.34 -11.42 -20.52
C VAL A 246 -1.11 -10.52 -20.70
N GLU A 247 -1.20 -9.48 -21.53
CA GLU A 247 -0.15 -8.48 -21.69
C GLU A 247 0.11 -7.70 -20.40
N ASN A 248 -0.95 -7.30 -19.66
CA ASN A 248 -0.77 -6.66 -18.36
C ASN A 248 -0.05 -7.58 -17.38
N VAL A 249 -0.41 -8.88 -17.33
CA VAL A 249 0.27 -9.86 -16.48
C VAL A 249 1.76 -9.98 -16.85
N ARG A 250 2.07 -10.06 -18.14
CA ARG A 250 3.46 -10.11 -18.64
C ARG A 250 4.28 -8.89 -18.16
N TRP A 251 3.72 -7.67 -18.32
CA TRP A 251 4.38 -6.45 -17.87
C TRP A 251 4.54 -6.40 -16.35
N ALA A 252 3.51 -6.81 -15.61
CA ALA A 252 3.56 -6.87 -14.15
C ALA A 252 4.62 -7.87 -13.65
N MET A 253 4.72 -9.04 -14.27
CA MET A 253 5.75 -10.05 -13.96
C MET A 253 7.16 -9.59 -14.31
N LYS A 254 7.31 -8.79 -15.37
CA LYS A 254 8.61 -8.28 -15.82
C LYS A 254 9.06 -7.04 -15.04
N ASN A 255 8.19 -6.04 -14.90
CA ASN A 255 8.53 -4.70 -14.42
C ASN A 255 7.84 -4.33 -13.09
N GLY A 256 6.92 -5.16 -12.59
CA GLY A 256 6.08 -4.86 -11.43
C GLY A 256 4.87 -3.96 -11.74
N GLU A 257 4.75 -3.41 -12.94
CA GLU A 257 3.68 -2.49 -13.35
C GLU A 257 3.37 -2.63 -14.84
N PRO A 258 2.11 -2.36 -15.25
CA PRO A 258 0.97 -1.92 -14.45
C PRO A 258 0.44 -2.99 -13.49
N GLY A 259 -0.07 -2.55 -12.32
CA GLY A 259 -0.85 -3.39 -11.43
C GLY A 259 -2.30 -3.57 -11.93
N PHE A 260 -3.13 -4.17 -11.08
CA PHE A 260 -4.52 -4.50 -11.37
C PHE A 260 -5.46 -3.77 -10.43
N SER A 261 -6.53 -3.22 -10.95
CA SER A 261 -7.64 -2.61 -10.21
C SER A 261 -8.93 -3.27 -10.68
N PHE A 262 -9.55 -4.07 -9.81
CA PHE A 262 -10.75 -4.85 -10.11
C PHE A 262 -11.99 -4.15 -9.54
N ASN A 263 -12.97 -3.88 -10.40
CA ASN A 263 -14.16 -3.11 -10.09
C ASN A 263 -15.35 -3.81 -10.72
N PHE A 264 -16.05 -4.66 -9.95
CA PHE A 264 -17.09 -5.53 -10.46
C PHE A 264 -18.39 -5.37 -9.70
N PHE A 265 -19.48 -5.76 -10.34
CA PHE A 265 -20.83 -5.75 -9.80
C PHE A 265 -21.24 -4.34 -9.33
N GLU A 266 -21.76 -4.20 -8.14
CA GLU A 266 -22.15 -2.92 -7.54
C GLU A 266 -20.99 -1.94 -7.30
N LYS A 267 -19.75 -2.42 -7.40
CA LYS A 267 -18.53 -1.63 -7.24
C LYS A 267 -17.85 -1.25 -8.56
N GLU A 268 -18.53 -1.45 -9.69
CA GLU A 268 -17.97 -1.20 -11.03
C GLU A 268 -17.44 0.23 -11.20
N ASN A 269 -18.11 1.20 -10.59
CA ASN A 269 -17.74 2.62 -10.68
C ASN A 269 -16.66 3.05 -9.69
N GLU A 270 -16.31 2.23 -8.70
CA GLU A 270 -15.26 2.54 -7.72
C GLU A 270 -13.85 2.36 -8.32
N THR A 271 -13.57 3.04 -9.42
CA THR A 271 -12.29 2.92 -10.18
C THR A 271 -11.14 3.71 -9.57
N LEU A 272 -11.44 4.64 -8.66
CA LEU A 272 -10.43 5.47 -8.04
C LEU A 272 -9.66 4.70 -6.96
N ARG A 273 -8.33 4.88 -6.95
CA ARG A 273 -7.41 4.30 -5.96
C ARG A 273 -6.45 5.38 -5.47
N ASN A 274 -5.95 5.21 -4.24
CA ASN A 274 -4.79 5.95 -3.77
C ASN A 274 -3.48 5.32 -4.23
N ALA A 275 -2.36 5.96 -3.92
CA ALA A 275 -1.03 5.52 -4.36
C ALA A 275 -0.65 4.08 -3.95
N CYS A 276 -1.20 3.58 -2.85
CA CYS A 276 -0.99 2.21 -2.35
C CYS A 276 -2.14 1.24 -2.68
N CYS A 277 -3.14 1.70 -3.42
CA CYS A 277 -4.28 0.94 -3.95
C CYS A 277 -5.31 0.43 -2.94
N GLU A 278 -5.18 0.68 -1.62
CA GLU A 278 -6.11 0.16 -0.61
C GLU A 278 -7.42 0.96 -0.47
N VAL A 279 -7.43 2.23 -0.82
CA VAL A 279 -8.64 3.07 -0.74
C VAL A 279 -9.33 3.11 -2.10
N THR A 280 -10.64 2.90 -2.12
CA THR A 280 -11.47 2.90 -3.35
C THR A 280 -12.57 3.93 -3.25
N SER A 281 -12.94 4.56 -4.36
CA SER A 281 -14.11 5.44 -4.48
C SER A 281 -14.56 5.59 -5.93
N GLU A 282 -15.78 6.08 -6.12
CA GLU A 282 -16.30 6.57 -7.40
C GLU A 282 -16.35 8.11 -7.47
N ASP A 283 -16.18 8.80 -6.34
CA ASP A 283 -16.35 10.24 -6.23
C ASP A 283 -15.05 11.01 -6.36
N ASP A 284 -15.02 12.01 -7.23
CA ASP A 284 -13.90 12.94 -7.33
C ASP A 284 -13.71 13.74 -6.02
N SER A 285 -12.46 13.87 -5.63
CA SER A 285 -12.05 14.59 -4.42
C SER A 285 -12.44 13.88 -3.12
N ASP A 286 -12.69 12.58 -3.16
CA ASP A 286 -12.87 11.77 -1.95
C ASP A 286 -11.54 11.57 -1.22
N CYS A 287 -11.62 11.25 0.05
CA CYS A 287 -10.43 11.01 0.88
C CYS A 287 -10.72 9.99 1.99
N CYS A 288 -9.64 9.40 2.49
CA CYS A 288 -9.71 8.44 3.58
C CYS A 288 -8.60 8.72 4.60
N ASN A 289 -8.91 8.44 5.86
CA ASN A 289 -7.94 8.35 6.94
C ASN A 289 -7.67 6.88 7.28
N LEU A 290 -6.48 6.58 7.79
CA LEU A 290 -6.01 5.21 7.99
C LEU A 290 -5.61 4.95 9.44
N GLY A 291 -5.84 3.72 9.89
CA GLY A 291 -5.33 3.17 11.13
C GLY A 291 -5.26 1.65 11.01
N SER A 292 -4.38 1.00 11.77
CA SER A 292 -4.17 -0.44 11.67
C SER A 292 -4.08 -1.08 13.06
N ILE A 293 -4.82 -2.15 13.25
CA ILE A 293 -4.78 -2.99 14.44
C ILE A 293 -3.67 -4.02 14.27
N ASN A 294 -2.77 -4.11 15.24
CA ASN A 294 -1.75 -5.14 15.29
C ASN A 294 -2.32 -6.41 15.96
N ILE A 295 -2.90 -7.27 15.14
CA ILE A 295 -3.52 -8.50 15.60
C ILE A 295 -2.51 -9.44 16.29
N GLY A 296 -1.22 -9.37 15.90
CA GLY A 296 -0.14 -10.15 16.51
C GLY A 296 0.09 -9.88 18.00
N ASN A 297 -0.37 -8.73 18.52
CA ASN A 297 -0.29 -8.37 19.93
C ASN A 297 -1.54 -8.75 20.75
N ILE A 298 -2.60 -9.26 20.11
CA ILE A 298 -3.90 -9.51 20.73
C ILE A 298 -4.06 -11.01 21.00
N LYS A 299 -4.54 -11.34 22.22
CA LYS A 299 -4.62 -12.73 22.66
C LYS A 299 -6.02 -13.33 22.52
N THR A 300 -7.06 -12.55 22.78
CA THR A 300 -8.45 -13.05 22.82
C THR A 300 -9.36 -12.30 21.85
N LYS A 301 -10.48 -12.92 21.47
CA LYS A 301 -11.50 -12.31 20.61
C LYS A 301 -12.21 -11.13 21.28
N GLU A 302 -12.39 -11.19 22.61
CA GLU A 302 -12.99 -10.12 23.39
C GLU A 302 -12.13 -8.87 23.39
N GLU A 303 -10.82 -9.03 23.61
CA GLU A 303 -9.84 -7.96 23.48
C GLU A 303 -9.84 -7.39 22.06
N PHE A 304 -9.82 -8.26 21.04
CA PHE A 304 -9.85 -7.86 19.65
C PHE A 304 -11.09 -7.03 19.32
N LYS A 305 -12.27 -7.50 19.75
CA LYS A 305 -13.54 -6.78 19.55
C LYS A 305 -13.50 -5.38 20.16
N GLU A 306 -12.97 -5.25 21.38
CA GLU A 306 -12.84 -3.94 22.03
C GLU A 306 -11.87 -3.01 21.27
N ILE A 307 -10.74 -3.53 20.81
CA ILE A 307 -9.78 -2.76 20.02
C ILE A 307 -10.38 -2.33 18.67
N VAL A 308 -11.13 -3.21 17.99
CA VAL A 308 -11.84 -2.85 16.75
C VAL A 308 -12.83 -1.71 17.00
N ARG A 309 -13.59 -1.77 18.11
CA ARG A 309 -14.53 -0.72 18.50
C ARG A 309 -13.84 0.63 18.66
N ILE A 310 -12.85 0.73 19.56
CA ILE A 310 -12.21 2.02 19.87
C ILE A 310 -11.39 2.57 18.69
N ALA A 311 -10.79 1.70 17.88
CA ALA A 311 -10.07 2.10 16.67
C ALA A 311 -11.02 2.67 15.60
N SER A 312 -12.22 2.09 15.44
CA SER A 312 -13.24 2.62 14.53
C SER A 312 -13.75 3.98 14.99
N GLU A 313 -14.03 4.13 16.29
CA GLU A 313 -14.43 5.40 16.89
C GLU A 313 -13.34 6.47 16.74
N PHE A 314 -12.07 6.12 16.93
CA PHE A 314 -10.94 7.02 16.67
C PHE A 314 -10.92 7.54 15.24
N LEU A 315 -11.11 6.67 14.24
CA LEU A 315 -11.12 7.08 12.84
C LEU A 315 -12.31 8.00 12.52
N VAL A 316 -13.49 7.77 13.11
CA VAL A 316 -14.62 8.71 13.00
C VAL A 316 -14.24 10.08 13.55
N CYS A 317 -13.68 10.16 14.77
CA CYS A 317 -13.20 11.42 15.36
C CYS A 317 -12.18 12.12 14.45
N GLY A 318 -11.24 11.34 13.90
CA GLY A 318 -10.22 11.85 12.99
C GLY A 318 -10.79 12.48 11.72
N THR A 319 -11.96 12.03 11.23
CA THR A 319 -12.61 12.70 10.10
C THR A 319 -13.11 14.11 10.47
N LEU A 320 -13.45 14.34 11.72
CA LEU A 320 -13.96 15.63 12.20
C LEU A 320 -12.84 16.63 12.47
N GLU A 321 -11.70 16.17 12.96
CA GLU A 321 -10.55 17.00 13.35
C GLU A 321 -9.55 17.28 12.20
N ALA A 322 -9.67 16.58 11.06
CA ALA A 322 -8.72 16.71 9.96
C ALA A 322 -8.83 18.04 9.20
N ASP A 323 -7.70 18.72 9.02
CA ASP A 323 -7.55 19.77 8.01
C ASP A 323 -7.56 19.16 6.60
N LEU A 324 -8.32 19.78 5.70
CA LEU A 324 -8.47 19.30 4.33
C LEU A 324 -8.12 20.38 3.30
N PRO A 325 -7.51 20.03 2.15
CA PRO A 325 -6.93 20.99 1.24
C PRO A 325 -7.95 21.92 0.56
N THR A 326 -9.16 21.44 0.30
CA THR A 326 -10.19 22.20 -0.42
C THR A 326 -11.58 22.00 0.17
N ALA A 327 -12.49 22.94 -0.13
CA ALA A 327 -13.90 22.82 0.25
C ALA A 327 -14.59 21.61 -0.41
N LYS A 328 -14.21 21.23 -1.65
CA LYS A 328 -14.75 20.06 -2.34
C LYS A 328 -14.38 18.77 -1.59
N VAL A 329 -13.11 18.60 -1.24
CA VAL A 329 -12.65 17.45 -0.45
C VAL A 329 -13.40 17.36 0.89
N ARG A 330 -13.62 18.50 1.55
CA ARG A 330 -14.38 18.53 2.81
C ARG A 330 -15.83 18.10 2.61
N GLY A 331 -16.49 18.59 1.56
CA GLY A 331 -17.88 18.23 1.27
C GLY A 331 -18.05 16.74 0.99
N ILE A 332 -17.19 16.17 0.17
CA ILE A 332 -17.20 14.73 -0.16
C ILE A 332 -16.85 13.88 1.08
N ARG A 333 -15.84 14.29 1.88
CA ARG A 333 -15.52 13.64 3.14
C ARG A 333 -16.73 13.61 4.08
N ASP A 334 -17.46 14.72 4.22
CA ASP A 334 -18.63 14.81 5.11
C ASP A 334 -19.78 13.94 4.59
N GLN A 335 -19.92 13.79 3.27
CA GLN A 335 -20.90 12.92 2.64
C GLN A 335 -20.55 11.45 2.82
N ASN A 336 -19.35 11.03 2.46
CA ASN A 336 -18.92 9.64 2.34
C ASN A 336 -18.26 9.08 3.60
N ARG A 337 -17.54 9.89 4.34
CA ARG A 337 -16.87 9.58 5.60
C ARG A 337 -16.13 8.25 5.59
N ARG A 338 -15.40 7.93 4.52
CA ARG A 338 -14.67 6.66 4.39
C ARG A 338 -13.64 6.50 5.49
N LEU A 339 -13.65 5.34 6.13
CA LEU A 339 -12.69 4.95 7.17
C LEU A 339 -11.82 3.82 6.64
N GLY A 340 -10.52 3.93 6.81
CA GLY A 340 -9.57 2.90 6.42
C GLY A 340 -9.01 2.18 7.65
N LEU A 341 -9.88 1.50 8.41
CA LEU A 341 -9.41 0.60 9.46
C LEU A 341 -8.79 -0.63 8.80
N GLY A 342 -7.52 -0.88 9.07
CA GLY A 342 -6.77 -2.03 8.55
C GLY A 342 -6.27 -2.94 9.66
N LEU A 343 -5.59 -4.00 9.23
CA LEU A 343 -4.91 -4.97 10.09
C LEU A 343 -3.42 -5.00 9.72
N MET A 344 -2.58 -5.32 10.68
CA MET A 344 -1.17 -5.68 10.51
C MET A 344 -0.83 -6.78 11.53
N GLY A 345 0.31 -7.45 11.36
CA GLY A 345 0.70 -8.53 12.25
C GLY A 345 -0.04 -9.84 12.02
N ILE A 346 -0.69 -10.03 10.86
CA ILE A 346 -1.47 -11.25 10.58
C ILE A 346 -0.54 -12.46 10.49
N HIS A 347 0.60 -12.35 9.82
CA HIS A 347 1.52 -13.48 9.76
C HIS A 347 2.15 -13.79 11.12
N GLU A 348 2.51 -12.77 11.92
CA GLU A 348 2.95 -12.95 13.31
C GLU A 348 1.88 -13.67 14.13
N TRP A 349 0.60 -13.31 13.96
CA TRP A 349 -0.53 -13.93 14.64
C TRP A 349 -0.68 -15.43 14.27
N LEU A 350 -0.55 -15.75 12.97
CA LEU A 350 -0.58 -17.13 12.46
C LEU A 350 0.57 -17.95 13.04
N LEU A 351 1.79 -17.45 12.98
CA LEU A 351 2.98 -18.13 13.49
C LEU A 351 2.88 -18.40 15.00
N LYS A 352 2.43 -17.45 15.81
CA LYS A 352 2.24 -17.61 17.25
C LYS A 352 1.23 -18.69 17.61
N ARG A 353 0.34 -19.05 16.70
CA ARG A 353 -0.69 -20.09 16.84
C ARG A 353 -0.34 -21.40 16.15
N GLY A 354 0.83 -21.46 15.51
CA GLY A 354 1.30 -22.65 14.80
C GLY A 354 0.61 -22.89 13.47
N TYR A 355 0.01 -21.85 12.87
CA TYR A 355 -0.60 -21.93 11.55
C TYR A 355 0.42 -21.56 10.46
N ALA A 356 0.31 -22.25 9.33
CA ALA A 356 0.96 -21.84 8.09
C ALA A 356 0.34 -20.54 7.53
N TYR A 357 1.07 -19.82 6.67
CA TYR A 357 0.53 -18.64 6.01
C TYR A 357 -0.66 -18.99 5.11
N GLY A 358 -1.83 -18.50 5.45
CA GLY A 358 -3.09 -18.78 4.74
C GLY A 358 -4.31 -18.56 5.65
N MET A 359 -5.50 -18.76 5.08
CA MET A 359 -6.74 -18.69 5.84
C MET A 359 -6.92 -19.95 6.71
N CYS A 360 -7.32 -19.75 7.97
CA CYS A 360 -7.76 -20.81 8.88
C CYS A 360 -9.08 -20.41 9.54
N ASP A 361 -9.78 -21.38 10.13
CA ASP A 361 -11.10 -21.14 10.73
C ASP A 361 -11.04 -20.12 11.87
N GLU A 362 -9.99 -20.16 12.69
CA GLU A 362 -9.83 -19.18 13.77
C GLU A 362 -9.64 -17.75 13.21
N LEU A 363 -8.83 -17.57 12.15
CA LEU A 363 -8.65 -16.26 11.51
C LEU A 363 -9.96 -15.77 10.89
N ARG A 364 -10.74 -16.66 10.29
CA ARG A 364 -12.05 -16.33 9.73
C ARG A 364 -12.99 -15.73 10.78
N GLU A 365 -13.09 -16.35 11.95
CA GLU A 365 -13.89 -15.83 13.07
C GLU A 365 -13.41 -14.46 13.56
N TRP A 366 -12.10 -14.21 13.57
CA TRP A 366 -11.55 -12.89 13.91
C TRP A 366 -11.88 -11.86 12.82
N LEU A 367 -11.82 -12.21 11.55
CA LEU A 367 -12.18 -11.32 10.45
C LEU A 367 -13.68 -10.99 10.42
N GLU A 368 -14.55 -11.91 10.86
CA GLU A 368 -15.97 -11.63 11.07
C GLU A 368 -16.18 -10.58 12.17
N ILE A 369 -15.50 -10.72 13.31
CA ILE A 369 -15.53 -9.70 14.38
C ILE A 369 -15.02 -8.34 13.84
N TYR A 370 -13.93 -8.34 13.08
CA TYR A 370 -13.37 -7.14 12.48
C TYR A 370 -14.38 -6.44 11.56
N ARG A 371 -15.05 -7.19 10.69
CA ARG A 371 -16.08 -6.68 9.78
C ARG A 371 -17.27 -6.10 10.57
N ASP A 372 -17.87 -6.89 11.42
CA ASP A 372 -19.16 -6.57 12.05
C ASP A 372 -19.00 -5.47 13.11
N GLU A 373 -17.94 -5.53 13.93
CA GLU A 373 -17.72 -4.57 14.99
C GLU A 373 -17.26 -3.21 14.48
N SER A 374 -16.42 -3.16 13.42
CA SER A 374 -15.98 -1.88 12.85
C SER A 374 -17.15 -1.06 12.29
N GLU A 375 -18.06 -1.72 11.59
CA GLU A 375 -19.27 -1.11 11.07
C GLU A 375 -20.22 -0.66 12.19
N ARG A 376 -20.48 -1.55 13.15
CA ARG A 376 -21.36 -1.27 14.29
C ARG A 376 -20.87 -0.07 15.10
N ALA A 377 -19.60 -0.05 15.48
CA ALA A 377 -19.03 0.98 16.34
C ALA A 377 -19.01 2.36 15.65
N ALA A 378 -18.56 2.41 14.40
CA ALA A 378 -18.52 3.65 13.62
C ALA A 378 -19.93 4.23 13.43
N ASN A 379 -20.91 3.39 13.09
CA ASN A 379 -22.30 3.82 12.90
C ASN A 379 -22.92 4.38 14.19
N LEU A 380 -22.71 3.69 15.32
CA LEU A 380 -23.25 4.16 16.62
C LEU A 380 -22.68 5.52 17.01
N LEU A 381 -21.37 5.74 16.82
CA LEU A 381 -20.78 7.02 17.13
C LEU A 381 -21.27 8.12 16.16
N CYS A 382 -21.40 7.84 14.88
CA CYS A 382 -21.94 8.78 13.90
C CYS A 382 -23.39 9.18 14.24
N ASP A 383 -24.23 8.21 14.61
CA ASP A 383 -25.61 8.47 15.02
C ASP A 383 -25.67 9.35 16.29
N TYR A 384 -24.81 9.04 17.27
CA TYR A 384 -24.72 9.84 18.51
C TYR A 384 -24.29 11.28 18.24
N LEU A 385 -23.37 11.48 17.29
CA LEU A 385 -22.87 12.80 16.89
C LEU A 385 -23.79 13.53 15.89
N GLY A 386 -24.81 12.87 15.34
CA GLY A 386 -25.72 13.43 14.34
C GLY A 386 -25.03 13.73 13.00
N ILE A 387 -24.07 12.89 12.59
CA ILE A 387 -23.31 13.02 11.34
C ILE A 387 -23.56 11.82 10.41
N ASN A 388 -23.24 11.97 9.11
CA ASN A 388 -23.39 10.88 8.16
C ASN A 388 -22.56 9.67 8.57
N ARG A 389 -23.15 8.49 8.44
CA ARG A 389 -22.44 7.20 8.60
C ARG A 389 -21.42 7.02 7.48
N PRO A 390 -20.31 6.30 7.73
CA PRO A 390 -19.38 5.91 6.69
C PRO A 390 -20.06 5.06 5.61
N ILE A 391 -19.66 5.24 4.36
CA ILE A 391 -20.06 4.35 3.26
C ILE A 391 -19.07 3.20 3.04
N ALA A 392 -17.91 3.27 3.69
CA ALA A 392 -16.92 2.20 3.78
C ALA A 392 -16.10 2.35 5.07
N TYR A 393 -15.70 1.23 5.66
CA TYR A 393 -15.13 1.18 7.02
C TYR A 393 -13.70 0.63 7.05
N ARG A 394 -13.32 -0.23 6.09
CA ARG A 394 -12.12 -1.06 6.15
C ARG A 394 -11.30 -0.95 4.88
N ALA A 395 -9.99 -0.75 5.07
CA ALA A 395 -8.98 -0.85 4.02
C ALA A 395 -7.68 -1.34 4.66
N ILE A 396 -6.99 -2.28 4.04
CA ILE A 396 -5.71 -2.76 4.58
C ILE A 396 -4.56 -2.06 3.87
N ALA A 397 -3.96 -1.11 4.59
CA ALA A 397 -2.81 -0.34 4.15
C ALA A 397 -1.51 -1.18 4.22
N PRO A 398 -0.44 -0.79 3.49
CA PRO A 398 0.83 -1.52 3.50
C PRO A 398 1.53 -1.56 4.86
N THR A 399 1.26 -0.61 5.73
CA THR A 399 1.80 -0.46 7.10
C THR A 399 3.32 -0.51 7.25
N GLY A 400 4.09 -0.29 6.16
CA GLY A 400 5.55 -0.45 6.15
C GLY A 400 6.26 0.25 7.31
N THR A 401 6.01 1.56 7.50
CA THR A 401 6.67 2.34 8.57
C THR A 401 6.08 2.03 9.96
N ILE A 402 4.75 1.94 10.09
CA ILE A 402 4.13 1.68 11.40
C ILE A 402 4.29 0.23 11.85
N GLY A 403 4.41 -0.72 10.92
CA GLY A 403 4.76 -2.10 11.23
C GLY A 403 6.16 -2.23 11.81
N ILE A 404 7.14 -1.51 11.24
CA ILE A 404 8.49 -1.44 11.80
C ILE A 404 8.48 -0.76 13.18
N LEU A 405 7.70 0.32 13.34
CA LEU A 405 7.54 1.00 14.62
C LEU A 405 7.02 0.04 15.70
N ALA A 406 6.03 -0.78 15.35
CA ALA A 406 5.44 -1.79 16.25
C ALA A 406 6.27 -3.08 16.37
N GLY A 407 7.24 -3.30 15.49
CA GLY A 407 8.01 -4.55 15.41
C GLY A 407 7.13 -5.76 15.09
N THR A 408 6.32 -5.66 14.03
CA THR A 408 5.37 -6.69 13.58
C THR A 408 5.35 -6.83 12.06
N THR A 409 4.72 -7.88 11.54
CA THR A 409 4.52 -8.06 10.09
C THR A 409 3.55 -7.03 9.54
N THR A 410 3.74 -6.64 8.28
CA THR A 410 3.02 -5.53 7.65
C THR A 410 1.76 -6.01 6.93
N GLY A 411 0.64 -5.35 7.15
CA GLY A 411 -0.63 -5.69 6.49
C GLY A 411 -0.97 -7.18 6.58
N ILE A 412 -1.28 -7.75 5.42
CA ILE A 412 -1.46 -9.21 5.25
C ILE A 412 -0.20 -9.92 4.74
N GLU A 413 0.92 -9.18 4.61
CA GLU A 413 2.13 -9.73 4.02
C GLU A 413 2.73 -10.85 4.87
N PRO A 414 3.30 -11.90 4.23
CA PRO A 414 4.20 -12.79 4.94
C PRO A 414 5.46 -12.03 5.33
N LEU A 415 6.25 -12.59 6.23
CA LEU A 415 7.63 -12.11 6.42
C LEU A 415 8.33 -12.04 5.07
N TYR A 416 9.03 -10.95 4.78
CA TYR A 416 9.80 -10.84 3.55
C TYR A 416 10.84 -11.96 3.45
N ALA A 417 11.65 -12.09 4.48
CA ALA A 417 12.63 -13.15 4.68
C ALA A 417 12.89 -13.31 6.18
N VAL A 418 13.40 -14.46 6.60
CA VAL A 418 13.84 -14.69 7.99
C VAL A 418 14.99 -13.75 8.35
N ALA A 419 15.91 -13.53 7.39
CA ALA A 419 17.03 -12.62 7.53
C ALA A 419 17.33 -11.94 6.19
N TYR A 420 17.81 -10.71 6.23
CA TYR A 420 18.08 -9.93 5.04
C TYR A 420 19.20 -8.90 5.26
N LYS A 421 19.87 -8.53 4.17
CA LYS A 421 20.73 -7.37 4.06
C LYS A 421 19.88 -6.17 3.71
N ARG A 422 19.80 -5.18 4.60
CA ARG A 422 19.07 -3.94 4.37
C ARG A 422 20.03 -2.84 3.91
N ARG A 423 19.70 -2.22 2.76
CA ARG A 423 20.43 -1.10 2.19
C ARG A 423 19.66 0.20 2.43
N TYR A 424 20.35 1.27 2.84
CA TYR A 424 19.76 2.57 3.06
C TYR A 424 20.75 3.71 2.78
N LEU A 425 20.22 4.87 2.40
CA LEU A 425 20.99 6.06 2.05
C LEU A 425 21.23 6.91 3.30
N VAL A 426 22.47 7.33 3.51
CA VAL A 426 22.88 8.27 4.55
C VAL A 426 23.40 9.54 3.88
N GLY A 427 22.91 10.72 4.32
CA GLY A 427 23.33 12.01 3.77
C GLY A 427 22.91 12.28 2.32
N GLY A 428 22.07 11.41 1.73
CA GLY A 428 21.50 11.59 0.40
C GLY A 428 22.28 10.92 -0.74
N ASP A 429 23.52 10.50 -0.54
CA ASP A 429 24.40 9.94 -1.57
C ASP A 429 25.24 8.73 -1.12
N GLN A 430 25.38 8.47 0.17
CA GLN A 430 26.17 7.36 0.69
C GLN A 430 25.28 6.17 1.05
N TRP A 431 25.49 5.03 0.39
CA TRP A 431 24.83 3.78 0.71
C TRP A 431 25.50 3.08 1.88
N LYS A 432 24.68 2.68 2.86
CA LYS A 432 25.06 1.76 3.95
C LYS A 432 24.17 0.54 3.93
N TYR A 433 24.71 -0.55 4.47
CA TYR A 433 23.92 -1.75 4.67
C TYR A 433 24.19 -2.38 6.03
N GLU A 434 23.22 -3.11 6.50
CA GLU A 434 23.32 -3.93 7.71
C GLU A 434 22.60 -5.26 7.51
N TYR A 435 23.08 -6.28 8.21
CA TYR A 435 22.40 -7.56 8.27
C TYR A 435 21.36 -7.52 9.38
N VAL A 436 20.16 -7.95 9.07
CA VAL A 436 19.00 -7.90 9.97
C VAL A 436 18.35 -9.26 10.02
N VAL A 437 18.15 -9.79 11.23
CA VAL A 437 17.19 -10.87 11.46
C VAL A 437 15.84 -10.24 11.72
N ASP A 438 14.79 -10.70 11.04
CA ASP A 438 13.44 -10.21 11.28
C ASP A 438 13.03 -10.47 12.73
N SER A 439 12.49 -9.45 13.43
CA SER A 439 12.19 -9.55 14.86
C SER A 439 11.12 -10.60 15.18
N THR A 440 10.16 -10.80 14.25
CA THR A 440 9.14 -11.85 14.41
C THR A 440 9.76 -13.23 14.19
N ALA A 441 10.58 -13.38 13.14
CA ALA A 441 11.29 -14.63 12.88
C ALA A 441 12.22 -14.98 14.06
N GLN A 442 12.97 -14.02 14.57
CA GLN A 442 13.85 -14.21 15.73
C GLN A 442 13.05 -14.70 16.96
N LEU A 443 11.91 -14.07 17.25
CA LEU A 443 11.03 -14.48 18.33
C LEU A 443 10.58 -15.93 18.16
N MET A 444 10.15 -16.31 16.95
CA MET A 444 9.68 -17.66 16.65
C MET A 444 10.79 -18.70 16.80
N ILE A 445 11.99 -18.40 16.34
CA ILE A 445 13.15 -19.29 16.41
C ILE A 445 13.62 -19.43 17.87
N GLU A 446 13.82 -18.31 18.58
CA GLU A 446 14.43 -18.31 19.92
C GLU A 446 13.46 -18.75 21.04
N GLN A 447 12.18 -18.37 20.96
CA GLN A 447 11.21 -18.68 22.02
C GLN A 447 10.36 -19.92 21.73
N TYR A 448 10.07 -20.20 20.47
CA TYR A 448 9.20 -21.31 20.08
C TYR A 448 9.96 -22.45 19.41
N GLY A 449 11.27 -22.30 19.15
CA GLY A 449 12.11 -23.35 18.58
C GLY A 449 11.76 -23.71 17.14
N ILE A 450 11.14 -22.78 16.39
CA ILE A 450 10.76 -23.00 14.99
C ILE A 450 12.02 -23.01 14.13
N ASP A 451 12.11 -23.97 13.23
CA ASP A 451 13.18 -24.04 12.22
C ASP A 451 13.10 -22.84 11.28
N PRO A 452 14.16 -22.02 11.13
CA PRO A 452 14.18 -20.88 10.22
C PRO A 452 13.72 -21.21 8.80
N ASP A 453 14.08 -22.40 8.29
CA ASP A 453 13.76 -22.83 6.92
C ASP A 453 12.30 -23.28 6.75
N SER A 454 11.57 -23.47 7.86
CA SER A 454 10.15 -23.84 7.84
C SER A 454 9.19 -22.63 7.83
N ILE A 455 9.71 -21.41 8.00
CA ILE A 455 8.88 -20.20 8.03
C ILE A 455 8.49 -19.81 6.61
N ASP A 456 7.18 -19.71 6.36
CA ASP A 456 6.62 -19.18 5.12
C ASP A 456 7.06 -17.71 4.91
N THR A 457 7.99 -17.47 4.00
CA THR A 457 8.46 -16.13 3.63
C THR A 457 7.92 -15.72 2.26
N ALA A 458 7.98 -14.43 1.93
CA ALA A 458 7.57 -13.95 0.62
C ALA A 458 8.34 -14.64 -0.51
N SER A 459 9.64 -14.90 -0.32
CA SER A 459 10.49 -15.61 -1.29
C SER A 459 10.16 -17.10 -1.38
N ALA A 460 9.83 -17.77 -0.27
CA ALA A 460 9.39 -19.16 -0.30
C ALA A 460 8.04 -19.30 -1.03
N LEU A 461 7.11 -18.38 -0.75
CA LEU A 461 5.78 -18.32 -1.36
C LEU A 461 5.79 -17.83 -2.82
N ALA A 462 6.90 -17.29 -3.33
CA ALA A 462 7.04 -16.97 -4.75
C ALA A 462 6.92 -18.21 -5.65
N LYS A 463 7.19 -19.41 -5.10
CA LYS A 463 7.00 -20.71 -5.79
C LYS A 463 5.53 -21.17 -5.80
N ASP A 464 4.68 -20.56 -4.99
CA ASP A 464 3.25 -20.84 -4.90
C ASP A 464 2.44 -19.52 -4.91
N PRO A 465 2.42 -18.79 -6.03
CA PRO A 465 1.74 -17.52 -6.15
C PRO A 465 0.23 -17.65 -5.95
N GLU A 466 -0.36 -18.80 -6.26
CA GLU A 466 -1.78 -19.06 -6.07
C GLU A 466 -2.18 -18.97 -4.59
N ARG A 467 -1.40 -19.54 -3.69
CA ARG A 467 -1.64 -19.46 -2.25
C ARG A 467 -1.65 -17.99 -1.73
N ARG A 468 -0.75 -17.17 -2.26
CA ARG A 468 -0.70 -15.73 -1.94
C ARG A 468 -1.95 -15.00 -2.42
N ILE A 469 -2.34 -15.22 -3.67
CA ILE A 469 -3.51 -14.58 -4.28
C ILE A 469 -4.80 -15.06 -3.62
N GLN A 470 -4.91 -16.35 -3.35
CA GLN A 470 -6.05 -16.93 -2.63
C GLN A 470 -6.20 -16.32 -1.24
N PHE A 471 -5.11 -16.21 -0.47
CA PHE A 471 -5.17 -15.62 0.86
C PHE A 471 -5.62 -14.15 0.82
N GLN A 472 -5.14 -13.38 -0.15
CA GLN A 472 -5.61 -12.00 -0.33
C GLN A 472 -7.11 -11.96 -0.68
N ALA A 473 -7.60 -12.85 -1.55
CA ALA A 473 -9.01 -12.97 -1.87
C ALA A 473 -9.86 -13.35 -0.65
N ASP A 474 -9.39 -14.31 0.15
CA ASP A 474 -10.07 -14.74 1.37
C ASP A 474 -10.18 -13.63 2.42
N VAL A 475 -9.15 -12.79 2.57
CA VAL A 475 -9.20 -11.63 3.47
C VAL A 475 -10.06 -10.51 2.86
N GLN A 476 -10.05 -10.35 1.54
CA GLN A 476 -10.82 -9.30 0.85
C GLN A 476 -12.34 -9.44 1.06
N ASP A 477 -12.85 -10.64 1.31
CA ASP A 477 -14.27 -10.86 1.63
C ASP A 477 -14.74 -10.12 2.90
N TYR A 478 -13.80 -9.66 3.73
CA TYR A 478 -14.04 -8.92 4.98
C TYR A 478 -13.65 -7.43 4.89
N VAL A 479 -13.21 -6.95 3.73
CA VAL A 479 -12.72 -5.59 3.53
C VAL A 479 -13.54 -4.85 2.47
N ASP A 480 -14.15 -3.73 2.82
CA ASP A 480 -15.07 -2.99 1.92
C ASP A 480 -14.35 -2.37 0.73
N MET A 481 -13.20 -1.75 1.00
CA MET A 481 -12.34 -1.14 0.00
C MET A 481 -11.34 -2.18 -0.52
N ALA A 482 -10.06 -1.87 -0.57
CA ALA A 482 -9.08 -2.80 -1.09
C ALA A 482 -7.99 -3.14 -0.07
N ILE A 483 -7.15 -4.08 -0.44
CA ILE A 483 -5.99 -4.52 0.32
C ILE A 483 -4.74 -4.15 -0.49
N SER A 484 -3.82 -3.41 0.13
CA SER A 484 -2.49 -3.21 -0.40
C SER A 484 -1.63 -4.43 -0.07
N SER A 485 -1.43 -5.29 -1.04
CA SER A 485 -0.56 -6.45 -0.93
C SER A 485 0.24 -6.62 -2.20
N THR A 486 1.50 -7.05 -2.04
CA THR A 486 2.45 -7.16 -3.14
C THR A 486 2.90 -8.60 -3.29
N LEU A 487 2.72 -9.15 -4.48
CA LEU A 487 3.26 -10.45 -4.84
C LEU A 487 4.73 -10.29 -5.25
N ASN A 488 5.63 -10.73 -4.36
CA ASN A 488 7.06 -10.76 -4.67
C ASN A 488 7.36 -11.92 -5.61
N LEU A 489 8.12 -11.66 -6.65
CA LEU A 489 8.58 -12.66 -7.63
C LEU A 489 10.10 -12.61 -7.73
N PRO A 490 10.75 -13.72 -8.09
CA PRO A 490 12.15 -13.70 -8.49
C PRO A 490 12.36 -12.80 -9.73
N GLU A 491 13.61 -12.54 -10.06
CA GLU A 491 13.97 -11.78 -11.26
C GLU A 491 13.36 -12.39 -12.52
N TRP A 492 12.94 -11.52 -13.45
CA TRP A 492 12.43 -11.94 -14.76
C TRP A 492 13.48 -12.73 -15.52
N GLY A 493 13.07 -13.88 -16.05
CA GLY A 493 13.95 -14.87 -16.69
C GLY A 493 14.33 -16.04 -15.79
N SER A 494 13.93 -16.05 -14.51
CA SER A 494 14.04 -17.22 -13.63
C SER A 494 13.00 -18.30 -13.98
N GLU A 495 13.12 -19.48 -13.39
CA GLU A 495 12.20 -20.61 -13.62
C GLU A 495 10.77 -20.26 -13.18
N GLU A 496 10.64 -19.54 -12.05
CA GLU A 496 9.35 -19.15 -11.49
C GLU A 496 8.77 -17.87 -12.11
N ASN A 497 9.58 -17.05 -12.78
CA ASN A 497 9.17 -15.74 -13.34
C ASN A 497 9.75 -15.54 -14.75
N CYS A 498 9.10 -16.14 -15.74
CA CYS A 498 9.52 -16.11 -17.14
C CYS A 498 8.31 -16.10 -18.09
N GLU A 499 8.56 -16.00 -19.40
CA GLU A 499 7.51 -15.92 -20.41
C GLU A 499 6.57 -17.14 -20.39
N GLU A 500 7.11 -18.32 -20.11
CA GLU A 500 6.36 -19.58 -20.06
C GLU A 500 5.36 -19.63 -18.90
N GLN A 501 5.56 -18.82 -17.86
CA GLN A 501 4.68 -18.72 -16.70
C GLN A 501 3.56 -17.69 -16.84
N VAL A 502 3.60 -16.83 -17.86
CA VAL A 502 2.65 -15.71 -18.01
C VAL A 502 1.20 -16.18 -18.09
N GLU A 503 0.92 -17.18 -18.94
CA GLU A 503 -0.47 -17.68 -19.10
C GLU A 503 -0.97 -18.36 -17.81
N ASN A 504 -0.11 -19.11 -17.14
CA ASN A 504 -0.44 -19.75 -15.87
C ASN A 504 -0.75 -18.69 -14.79
N MET A 505 0.09 -17.66 -14.68
CA MET A 505 -0.15 -16.55 -13.75
C MET A 505 -1.45 -15.80 -14.08
N ALA A 506 -1.71 -15.55 -15.36
CA ALA A 506 -2.95 -14.92 -15.82
C ALA A 506 -4.17 -15.77 -15.44
N TYR A 507 -4.09 -17.09 -15.61
CA TYR A 507 -5.16 -17.99 -15.20
C TYR A 507 -5.40 -17.97 -13.68
N ILE A 508 -4.33 -18.00 -12.87
CA ILE A 508 -4.43 -17.91 -11.40
C ILE A 508 -5.09 -16.59 -10.99
N ILE A 509 -4.65 -15.45 -11.53
CA ILE A 509 -5.25 -14.16 -11.20
C ILE A 509 -6.72 -14.12 -11.61
N ALA A 510 -7.04 -14.56 -12.83
CA ALA A 510 -8.40 -14.58 -13.35
C ALA A 510 -9.36 -15.42 -12.49
N LYS A 511 -8.88 -16.55 -11.95
CA LYS A 511 -9.64 -17.41 -11.05
C LYS A 511 -10.16 -16.67 -9.80
N TYR A 512 -9.36 -15.75 -9.25
CA TYR A 512 -9.68 -15.01 -8.03
C TYR A 512 -10.13 -13.56 -8.30
N ALA A 513 -10.06 -13.07 -9.54
CA ALA A 513 -10.28 -11.66 -9.89
C ALA A 513 -11.59 -11.09 -9.32
N HIS A 514 -12.69 -11.88 -9.38
CA HIS A 514 -14.01 -11.47 -8.91
C HIS A 514 -14.10 -11.23 -7.39
N ARG A 515 -13.13 -11.76 -6.61
CA ARG A 515 -13.00 -11.58 -5.15
C ARG A 515 -11.91 -10.57 -4.76
N LEU A 516 -11.10 -10.12 -5.72
CA LEU A 516 -10.04 -9.15 -5.48
C LEU A 516 -10.51 -7.73 -5.81
N ARG A 517 -9.87 -6.73 -5.18
CA ARG A 517 -10.06 -5.33 -5.54
C ARG A 517 -8.80 -4.70 -6.14
N GLY A 518 -7.65 -5.31 -5.93
CA GLY A 518 -6.38 -4.90 -6.51
C GLY A 518 -5.31 -5.96 -6.34
N LEU A 519 -4.28 -5.91 -7.17
CA LEU A 519 -3.10 -6.76 -7.07
C LEU A 519 -1.89 -6.03 -7.62
N THR A 520 -0.76 -6.13 -6.94
CA THR A 520 0.51 -5.54 -7.37
C THR A 520 1.63 -6.58 -7.33
N PHE A 521 2.63 -6.37 -8.18
CA PHE A 521 3.78 -7.25 -8.31
C PHE A 521 5.06 -6.50 -7.97
N TYR A 522 6.05 -7.23 -7.47
CA TYR A 522 7.40 -6.74 -7.28
C TYR A 522 8.41 -7.84 -7.66
N PRO A 523 8.81 -7.92 -8.94
CA PRO A 523 9.89 -8.80 -9.37
C PRO A 523 11.24 -8.26 -8.86
N ASP A 524 12.09 -9.16 -8.40
CA ASP A 524 13.44 -8.79 -7.99
C ASP A 524 14.22 -8.15 -9.14
N GLY A 525 15.03 -7.13 -8.83
CA GLY A 525 15.82 -6.41 -9.83
C GLY A 525 15.04 -5.52 -10.81
N SER A 526 13.71 -5.48 -10.77
CA SER A 526 12.89 -4.67 -11.69
C SER A 526 13.04 -3.16 -11.52
N ARG A 527 13.42 -2.71 -10.32
CA ARG A 527 13.65 -1.30 -10.00
C ARG A 527 15.07 -1.13 -9.47
N GLY A 528 15.78 -0.11 -9.96
CA GLY A 528 17.13 0.20 -9.46
C GLY A 528 17.14 0.43 -7.94
N GLY A 529 18.08 -0.20 -7.24
CA GLY A 529 18.31 0.02 -5.82
C GLY A 529 17.39 -0.76 -4.88
N GLN A 530 17.28 -2.07 -5.08
CA GLN A 530 16.53 -2.96 -4.17
C GLN A 530 16.99 -2.77 -2.71
N PRO A 531 16.09 -2.38 -1.79
CA PRO A 531 16.46 -2.02 -0.42
C PRO A 531 16.71 -3.22 0.50
N LEU A 532 16.15 -4.38 0.17
CA LEU A 532 16.23 -5.61 0.96
C LEU A 532 16.67 -6.77 0.06
N ASN A 533 17.71 -7.50 0.49
CA ASN A 533 18.15 -8.72 -0.15
C ASN A 533 18.17 -9.85 0.88
N MET A 534 17.50 -10.95 0.59
CA MET A 534 17.49 -12.13 1.45
C MET A 534 18.90 -12.68 1.65
N VAL A 535 19.21 -13.09 2.89
CA VAL A 535 20.47 -13.76 3.24
C VAL A 535 20.18 -14.96 4.17
N PRO A 536 21.08 -15.94 4.27
CA PRO A 536 20.95 -17.03 5.22
C PRO A 536 20.88 -16.52 6.68
N TYR A 537 20.02 -17.13 7.50
CA TYR A 537 19.86 -16.80 8.92
C TYR A 537 21.20 -16.79 9.67
N ALA A 538 22.03 -17.81 9.46
CA ALA A 538 23.33 -17.95 10.13
C ALA A 538 24.30 -16.79 9.78
N GLU A 539 24.30 -16.33 8.54
CA GLU A 539 25.12 -15.19 8.08
C GLU A 539 24.69 -13.89 8.74
N ALA A 540 23.38 -13.62 8.74
CA ALA A 540 22.85 -12.42 9.37
C ALA A 540 23.08 -12.42 10.88
N LYS A 541 22.91 -13.56 11.54
CA LYS A 541 23.12 -13.68 12.98
C LYS A 541 24.58 -13.46 13.38
N ALA A 542 25.52 -13.91 12.56
CA ALA A 542 26.96 -13.68 12.77
C ALA A 542 27.36 -12.20 12.59
N SER A 543 26.60 -11.43 11.81
CA SER A 543 26.88 -10.02 11.47
C SER A 543 25.90 -9.04 12.13
N GLU A 544 25.05 -9.51 13.05
CA GLU A 544 24.02 -8.70 13.70
C GLU A 544 24.61 -7.48 14.41
N GLY A 545 24.03 -6.30 14.16
CA GLY A 545 24.46 -5.03 14.75
C GLY A 545 25.66 -4.38 14.08
N LEU A 546 26.25 -4.98 13.04
CA LEU A 546 27.30 -4.39 12.25
C LEU A 546 26.70 -3.57 11.09
N VAL A 547 27.21 -2.35 10.91
CA VAL A 547 26.87 -1.46 9.80
C VAL A 547 28.08 -1.36 8.87
N PHE A 548 27.85 -1.63 7.59
CA PHE A 548 28.88 -1.59 6.57
C PHE A 548 28.64 -0.41 5.62
N GLU A 549 29.74 0.18 5.14
CA GLU A 549 29.71 1.19 4.09
C GLU A 549 29.88 0.49 2.74
N GLU A 550 29.06 0.84 1.76
CA GLU A 550 29.21 0.35 0.40
C GLU A 550 30.20 1.27 -0.34
N ASN A 551 31.49 0.94 -0.22
CA ASN A 551 32.51 1.56 -1.05
C ASN A 551 32.56 0.81 -2.38
N GLY A 552 32.54 1.51 -3.51
CA GLY A 552 32.57 0.91 -4.86
C GLY A 552 33.72 -0.08 -5.12
N ASP A 553 34.74 -0.13 -4.26
CA ASP A 553 35.87 -1.04 -4.34
C ASP A 553 35.72 -2.32 -3.49
N ALA A 554 34.77 -2.39 -2.56
CA ALA A 554 34.59 -3.55 -1.67
C ALA A 554 33.95 -4.75 -2.38
N ALA A 555 33.26 -4.55 -3.49
CA ALA A 555 32.71 -5.61 -4.32
C ALA A 555 33.80 -6.52 -4.95
N CYS A 556 35.04 -6.01 -5.05
CA CYS A 556 36.17 -6.78 -5.61
C CYS A 556 37.02 -7.49 -4.55
N ALA A 557 36.94 -7.14 -3.27
CA ALA A 557 37.79 -7.68 -2.22
C ALA A 557 37.37 -9.09 -1.75
N GLY A 558 36.15 -9.52 -2.05
CA GLY A 558 35.63 -10.84 -1.67
C GLY A 558 35.62 -11.91 -2.78
N GLY A 559 36.18 -11.62 -3.97
CA GLY A 559 36.29 -12.60 -5.06
C GLY A 559 34.96 -12.99 -5.73
N VAL A 560 33.88 -12.27 -5.45
CA VAL A 560 32.60 -12.42 -6.13
C VAL A 560 32.26 -11.09 -6.78
N CYS A 561 32.66 -10.95 -8.04
CA CYS A 561 32.12 -9.91 -8.93
C CYS A 561 30.67 -10.26 -9.18
N GLY A 562 29.75 -9.69 -8.40
CA GLY A 562 28.35 -9.67 -8.72
C GLY A 562 28.08 -8.54 -9.70
N ILE A 563 27.85 -8.89 -10.95
CA ILE A 563 27.31 -8.02 -12.00
C ILE A 563 25.89 -7.62 -11.61
#